data_ba38f9ebfefc4a0a7d0852dd43edd6ec
#
_entry.id   ba38f9ebfefc4a0a7d0852dd43edd6ec
#
_cell.length_a   1.000
_cell.length_b   1.000
_cell.length_c   1.000
_cell.angle_alpha   90.00
_cell.angle_beta   90.00
_cell.angle_gamma   90.00
#
_symmetry.space_group_name_H-M   'P 1'
#
loop_
_entity.id
_entity.type
_entity.pdbx_description
1 polymer ?
#
loop_
_entity_poly.entity_id
_entity_poly.type
_entity_poly.pdbx_seq_one_letter_code
_entity_poly.pdbx_strand_id
1 'polypeptide(L)'
;MHFLQEADPVTRRFSVAVLIFALLQSGSAATPSAASSANMDGYSPAHATAERDWETKFRSLPDPKSLRDTMQRLSAHPHHVGSPYDKDNAEWMLAKFKEYGFDAQIETFYVLFPTPKQRVVELLEPTHFVAKLQEPALSIDPTSQQTAEQLPTYNAYSKDGDVTAPLVYVNYGVREDYEQLDRLGVSVKGAIVIARYGGAWRGIKPKVAAEHGAIGCIIYSDPKDDGYFEGQYFPNGPFRPQDGVQRGSVMDTDYPGDPLTPGVGATKDAKRLDLAEAKTITTIPVLPISYGDAQPLLAALNGPVAPEGWRGALPFTYHIGPGHAKVHLVVKSNWDIKPIYDVIAKIPGSDTPEQWVIRGNHHDAWVNGAEDPVSGMSAVLEEARALGELMKQG
;
A
#
# COMPACT_ATOMS: atom_id res chain seq x y z
N MET A 1 3.85 37.34 61.74
CA MET A 1 2.76 36.76 62.58
C MET A 1 2.27 35.52 61.88
N HIS A 2 2.90 34.39 62.23
CA HIS A 2 2.30 33.14 62.73
C HIS A 2 1.19 32.54 61.82
N PHE A 3 1.18 31.28 61.40
CA PHE A 3 1.79 30.03 61.91
C PHE A 3 1.89 29.00 60.75
N LEU A 4 2.93 28.21 60.75
CA LEU A 4 3.13 26.95 60.11
C LEU A 4 2.16 25.88 60.67
N GLN A 5 1.71 24.92 59.88
CA GLN A 5 1.57 23.55 60.36
C GLN A 5 1.63 22.56 59.20
N GLU A 6 2.65 21.72 59.32
CA GLU A 6 2.87 20.46 58.58
C GLU A 6 1.79 19.43 58.96
N ALA A 7 1.49 18.52 58.05
CA ALA A 7 0.87 17.26 58.41
C ALA A 7 1.49 16.13 57.55
N ASP A 8 2.07 15.19 58.24
CA ASP A 8 2.84 14.01 57.81
C ASP A 8 2.05 12.96 57.00
N PRO A 9 2.77 12.12 56.22
CA PRO A 9 2.18 11.06 55.38
C PRO A 9 1.95 9.79 56.19
N VAL A 10 0.75 9.25 56.18
CA VAL A 10 0.39 7.96 56.77
C VAL A 10 0.77 6.82 55.80
N THR A 11 1.88 6.17 56.10
CA THR A 11 2.28 4.88 55.56
C THR A 11 1.38 3.77 56.09
N ARG A 12 0.52 3.18 55.25
CA ARG A 12 -0.12 1.89 55.55
C ARG A 12 0.69 0.74 55.00
N ARG A 13 1.36 0.04 55.90
CA ARG A 13 1.93 -1.30 55.66
C ARG A 13 0.81 -2.34 55.71
N PHE A 14 0.58 -3.04 54.59
CA PHE A 14 -0.18 -4.29 54.61
C PHE A 14 0.82 -5.45 54.73
N SER A 15 0.79 -6.11 55.88
CA SER A 15 1.44 -7.39 56.11
C SER A 15 0.56 -8.48 55.50
N VAL A 16 1.04 -9.17 54.48
CA VAL A 16 0.41 -10.39 53.97
C VAL A 16 1.05 -11.57 54.69
N ALA A 17 0.27 -12.21 55.59
CA ALA A 17 0.61 -13.48 56.20
C ALA A 17 0.43 -14.61 55.16
N VAL A 18 1.52 -15.26 54.78
CA VAL A 18 1.49 -16.47 53.96
C VAL A 18 1.24 -17.66 54.86
N LEU A 19 0.05 -18.21 54.82
CA LEU A 19 -0.27 -19.52 55.42
C LEU A 19 0.11 -20.62 54.43
N ILE A 20 1.19 -21.35 54.72
CA ILE A 20 1.57 -22.55 53.97
C ILE A 20 0.72 -23.71 54.53
N PHE A 21 -0.29 -24.15 53.78
CA PHE A 21 -0.99 -25.40 53.98
C PHE A 21 -0.34 -26.49 53.14
N ALA A 22 0.47 -27.33 53.73
CA ALA A 22 0.99 -28.52 53.08
C ALA A 22 -0.12 -29.59 53.06
N LEU A 23 -0.80 -29.73 51.96
CA LEU A 23 -1.63 -30.88 51.62
C LEU A 23 -0.82 -31.85 50.80
N LEU A 24 -0.40 -32.95 51.42
CA LEU A 24 0.06 -34.16 50.76
C LEU A 24 -1.12 -34.73 49.94
N GLN A 25 -1.21 -34.38 48.68
CA GLN A 25 -2.02 -35.15 47.74
C GLN A 25 -1.09 -36.11 46.99
N SER A 26 -1.32 -37.38 47.21
CA SER A 26 -0.83 -38.48 46.38
C SER A 26 -1.30 -38.27 44.93
N GLY A 27 -0.50 -37.57 44.17
CA GLY A 27 -0.73 -37.37 42.74
C GLY A 27 -0.50 -38.67 42.01
N SER A 28 -1.57 -39.33 41.61
CA SER A 28 -1.50 -40.23 40.45
C SER A 28 -0.87 -39.45 39.30
N ALA A 29 0.28 -39.91 38.81
CA ALA A 29 0.86 -39.42 37.60
C ALA A 29 -0.18 -39.60 36.46
N ALA A 30 -0.85 -38.52 36.11
CA ALA A 30 -1.65 -38.48 34.91
C ALA A 30 -0.65 -38.70 33.76
N THR A 31 -0.72 -39.89 33.18
CA THR A 31 -0.17 -40.12 31.83
C THR A 31 -0.58 -38.95 30.97
N PRO A 32 0.36 -38.32 30.21
CA PRO A 32 -0.03 -37.28 29.29
C PRO A 32 -1.12 -37.88 28.39
N SER A 33 -2.31 -37.36 28.50
CA SER A 33 -3.42 -37.67 27.60
C SER A 33 -2.86 -37.53 26.21
N ALA A 34 -2.88 -38.62 25.44
CA ALA A 34 -2.60 -38.57 24.03
C ALA A 34 -3.40 -37.41 23.48
N ALA A 35 -2.71 -36.43 22.91
CA ALA A 35 -3.33 -35.26 22.31
C ALA A 35 -4.50 -35.76 21.49
N SER A 36 -5.69 -35.31 21.80
CA SER A 36 -6.89 -35.63 21.05
C SER A 36 -6.52 -35.45 19.59
N SER A 37 -6.74 -36.46 18.78
CA SER A 37 -6.71 -36.36 17.34
C SER A 37 -7.83 -35.40 16.96
N ALA A 38 -7.60 -34.10 17.17
CA ALA A 38 -8.57 -33.08 16.84
C ALA A 38 -8.92 -33.26 15.37
N ASN A 39 -10.21 -33.39 15.09
CA ASN A 39 -10.71 -33.44 13.73
C ASN A 39 -10.10 -32.28 12.95
N MET A 40 -9.62 -32.56 11.77
CA MET A 40 -9.15 -31.56 10.82
C MET A 40 -10.28 -31.31 9.84
N ASP A 41 -10.74 -30.07 9.78
CA ASP A 41 -11.86 -29.71 8.90
C ASP A 41 -11.49 -30.05 7.45
N GLY A 42 -12.40 -30.73 6.76
CA GLY A 42 -12.19 -31.17 5.36
C GLY A 42 -11.47 -32.52 5.21
N TYR A 43 -10.98 -33.14 6.31
CA TYR A 43 -10.27 -34.42 6.26
C TYR A 43 -10.98 -35.50 7.07
N SER A 44 -10.96 -36.75 6.56
CA SER A 44 -11.32 -37.90 7.38
C SER A 44 -10.25 -38.11 8.49
N PRO A 45 -10.57 -38.76 9.62
CA PRO A 45 -9.59 -39.02 10.69
C PRO A 45 -8.32 -39.75 10.21
N ALA A 46 -8.44 -40.62 9.24
CA ALA A 46 -7.30 -41.35 8.64
C ALA A 46 -6.41 -40.39 7.82
N HIS A 47 -7.00 -39.54 7.01
CA HIS A 47 -6.26 -38.56 6.18
C HIS A 47 -5.71 -37.41 6.99
N ALA A 48 -6.39 -37.00 8.08
CA ALA A 48 -5.94 -35.92 8.94
C ALA A 48 -4.56 -36.17 9.58
N THR A 49 -4.23 -37.42 9.87
CA THR A 49 -2.88 -37.77 10.39
C THR A 49 -1.82 -37.59 9.34
N ALA A 50 -2.04 -38.11 8.14
CA ALA A 50 -1.10 -37.94 7.03
C ALA A 50 -0.91 -36.47 6.64
N GLU A 51 -2.00 -35.70 6.65
CA GLU A 51 -1.95 -34.25 6.36
C GLU A 51 -1.11 -33.50 7.41
N ARG A 52 -1.28 -33.78 8.71
CA ARG A 52 -0.45 -33.15 9.74
C ARG A 52 1.02 -33.50 9.62
N ASP A 53 1.35 -34.69 9.17
CA ASP A 53 2.74 -35.09 8.93
C ASP A 53 3.32 -34.28 7.76
N TRP A 54 2.55 -34.06 6.68
CA TRP A 54 2.94 -33.20 5.56
C TRP A 54 3.05 -31.74 5.96
N GLU A 55 2.08 -31.19 6.71
CA GLU A 55 2.16 -29.85 7.24
C GLU A 55 3.38 -29.64 8.14
N THR A 56 3.72 -30.64 8.97
CA THR A 56 4.90 -30.58 9.85
C THR A 56 6.19 -30.54 9.03
N LYS A 57 6.29 -31.36 8.01
CA LYS A 57 7.42 -31.32 7.07
C LYS A 57 7.50 -29.98 6.36
N PHE A 58 6.37 -29.52 5.80
CA PHE A 58 6.31 -28.23 5.10
C PHE A 58 6.80 -27.08 5.99
N ARG A 59 6.29 -26.98 7.23
CA ARG A 59 6.67 -25.93 8.17
C ARG A 59 8.15 -25.93 8.58
N SER A 60 8.83 -27.05 8.40
CA SER A 60 10.26 -27.18 8.70
C SER A 60 11.18 -26.72 7.55
N LEU A 61 10.64 -26.49 6.35
CA LEU A 61 11.41 -26.20 5.15
C LEU A 61 11.72 -24.71 4.91
N PRO A 62 10.84 -23.75 5.28
CA PRO A 62 11.10 -22.33 5.02
C PRO A 62 12.40 -21.87 5.67
N ASP A 63 13.25 -21.21 4.86
CA ASP A 63 14.55 -20.70 5.28
C ASP A 63 14.56 -19.17 5.27
N PRO A 64 14.73 -18.52 6.45
CA PRO A 64 14.84 -17.07 6.54
C PRO A 64 15.95 -16.47 5.69
N LYS A 65 17.04 -17.21 5.46
CA LYS A 65 18.14 -16.77 4.58
C LYS A 65 17.69 -16.73 3.12
N SER A 66 17.00 -17.77 2.66
CA SER A 66 16.45 -17.84 1.30
C SER A 66 15.48 -16.68 1.05
N LEU A 67 14.57 -16.41 2.00
CA LEU A 67 13.65 -15.27 1.95
C LEU A 67 14.39 -13.92 1.81
N ARG A 68 15.43 -13.70 2.64
CA ARG A 68 16.24 -12.49 2.59
C ARG A 68 16.97 -12.34 1.25
N ASP A 69 17.62 -13.39 0.78
CA ASP A 69 18.39 -13.38 -0.47
C ASP A 69 17.46 -13.10 -1.68
N THR A 70 16.28 -13.72 -1.70
CA THR A 70 15.23 -13.49 -2.70
C THR A 70 14.74 -12.05 -2.67
N MET A 71 14.42 -11.54 -1.48
CA MET A 71 13.95 -10.16 -1.30
C MET A 71 15.01 -9.15 -1.76
N GLN A 72 16.27 -9.35 -1.38
CA GLN A 72 17.37 -8.50 -1.81
C GLN A 72 17.57 -8.54 -3.33
N ARG A 73 17.46 -9.73 -3.96
CA ARG A 73 17.59 -9.91 -5.42
C ARG A 73 16.47 -9.21 -6.17
N LEU A 74 15.22 -9.40 -5.75
CA LEU A 74 14.07 -8.84 -6.47
C LEU A 74 13.96 -7.31 -6.32
N SER A 75 14.42 -6.76 -5.20
CA SER A 75 14.34 -5.32 -4.93
C SER A 75 15.64 -4.54 -5.21
N ALA A 76 16.64 -5.16 -5.84
CA ALA A 76 17.95 -4.54 -6.05
C ALA A 76 17.92 -3.31 -6.97
N HIS A 77 16.95 -3.25 -7.90
CA HIS A 77 16.71 -2.11 -8.78
C HIS A 77 15.22 -1.77 -8.86
N PRO A 78 14.87 -0.54 -9.23
CA PRO A 78 13.51 -0.18 -9.59
C PRO A 78 12.98 -1.06 -10.73
N HIS A 79 11.75 -1.58 -10.57
CA HIS A 79 11.19 -2.56 -11.51
C HIS A 79 9.70 -2.33 -11.77
N HIS A 80 9.40 -1.13 -12.27
CA HIS A 80 8.04 -0.82 -12.69
C HIS A 80 7.65 -1.59 -13.96
N VAL A 81 6.36 -1.70 -14.19
CA VAL A 81 5.77 -2.34 -15.39
C VAL A 81 6.53 -1.96 -16.68
N GLY A 82 7.01 -2.98 -17.37
CA GLY A 82 7.74 -2.85 -18.64
C GLY A 82 9.16 -2.30 -18.53
N SER A 83 9.71 -2.16 -17.32
CA SER A 83 11.12 -1.80 -17.14
C SER A 83 12.04 -3.01 -17.40
N PRO A 84 13.33 -2.79 -17.70
CA PRO A 84 14.26 -3.89 -17.94
C PRO A 84 14.42 -4.83 -16.75
N TYR A 85 14.38 -4.28 -15.51
CA TYR A 85 14.55 -5.11 -14.30
C TYR A 85 13.29 -5.88 -13.94
N ASP A 86 12.10 -5.40 -14.28
CA ASP A 86 10.85 -6.14 -14.18
C ASP A 86 10.90 -7.42 -15.04
N LYS A 87 11.37 -7.31 -16.27
CA LYS A 87 11.59 -8.46 -17.15
C LYS A 87 12.65 -9.41 -16.59
N ASP A 88 13.77 -8.89 -16.12
CA ASP A 88 14.87 -9.68 -15.55
C ASP A 88 14.38 -10.43 -14.28
N ASN A 89 13.55 -9.81 -13.44
CA ASN A 89 12.91 -10.46 -12.31
C ASN A 89 11.99 -11.60 -12.75
N ALA A 90 11.16 -11.38 -13.77
CA ALA A 90 10.28 -12.44 -14.31
C ALA A 90 11.08 -13.63 -14.85
N GLU A 91 12.14 -13.39 -15.61
CA GLU A 91 13.02 -14.45 -16.16
C GLU A 91 13.75 -15.21 -15.03
N TRP A 92 14.21 -14.51 -13.99
CA TRP A 92 14.83 -15.14 -12.82
C TRP A 92 13.83 -15.99 -12.03
N MET A 93 12.62 -15.51 -11.78
CA MET A 93 11.57 -16.27 -11.11
C MET A 93 11.16 -17.51 -11.92
N LEU A 94 11.04 -17.40 -13.25
CA LEU A 94 10.80 -18.54 -14.12
C LEU A 94 11.87 -19.61 -13.94
N ALA A 95 13.15 -19.22 -13.88
CA ALA A 95 14.25 -20.15 -13.68
C ALA A 95 14.15 -20.83 -12.29
N LYS A 96 13.76 -20.08 -11.25
CA LYS A 96 13.57 -20.63 -9.90
C LYS A 96 12.41 -21.62 -9.82
N PHE A 97 11.25 -21.32 -10.39
CA PHE A 97 10.15 -22.27 -10.43
C PHE A 97 10.52 -23.58 -11.16
N LYS A 98 11.26 -23.49 -12.27
CA LYS A 98 11.78 -24.69 -12.96
C LYS A 98 12.80 -25.45 -12.13
N GLU A 99 13.70 -24.78 -11.42
CA GLU A 99 14.65 -25.37 -10.48
C GLU A 99 13.93 -26.15 -9.36
N TYR A 100 12.79 -25.63 -8.89
CA TYR A 100 11.96 -26.27 -7.86
C TYR A 100 11.11 -27.43 -8.40
N GLY A 101 11.11 -27.68 -9.71
CA GLY A 101 10.42 -28.82 -10.35
C GLY A 101 9.03 -28.51 -10.88
N PHE A 102 8.66 -27.21 -10.96
CA PHE A 102 7.38 -26.78 -11.53
C PHE A 102 7.42 -26.79 -13.07
N ASP A 103 6.28 -27.08 -13.69
CA ASP A 103 6.02 -26.71 -15.07
C ASP A 103 5.72 -25.21 -15.11
N ALA A 104 6.66 -24.44 -15.67
CA ALA A 104 6.61 -22.99 -15.59
C ALA A 104 6.88 -22.28 -16.92
N GLN A 105 6.16 -21.21 -17.17
CA GLN A 105 6.26 -20.36 -18.36
C GLN A 105 6.00 -18.88 -18.02
N ILE A 106 6.38 -17.97 -18.92
CA ILE A 106 5.97 -16.56 -18.89
C ILE A 106 4.88 -16.35 -19.92
N GLU A 107 3.75 -15.77 -19.48
CA GLU A 107 2.73 -15.20 -20.34
C GLU A 107 2.93 -13.70 -20.43
N THR A 108 2.91 -13.15 -21.65
CA THR A 108 3.16 -11.72 -21.86
C THR A 108 1.89 -11.04 -22.34
N PHE A 109 1.48 -9.98 -21.63
CA PHE A 109 0.39 -9.11 -22.02
C PHE A 109 0.92 -7.71 -22.29
N TYR A 110 0.11 -6.86 -22.93
CA TYR A 110 0.48 -5.51 -23.37
C TYR A 110 -0.56 -4.51 -22.88
N VAL A 111 -0.26 -3.85 -21.78
CA VAL A 111 -1.21 -3.01 -21.05
C VAL A 111 -0.89 -1.53 -21.22
N LEU A 112 -1.92 -0.68 -21.12
CA LEU A 112 -1.72 0.76 -20.98
C LEU A 112 -1.04 1.03 -19.63
N PHE A 113 0.17 1.59 -19.65
CA PHE A 113 0.86 1.98 -18.44
C PHE A 113 1.39 3.41 -18.55
N PRO A 114 0.65 4.40 -18.00
CA PRO A 114 1.06 5.79 -18.04
C PRO A 114 2.26 6.04 -17.13
N THR A 115 3.28 6.73 -17.66
CA THR A 115 4.43 7.22 -16.89
C THR A 115 4.44 8.75 -16.87
N PRO A 116 4.89 9.39 -15.77
CA PRO A 116 4.81 10.85 -15.65
C PRO A 116 5.75 11.56 -16.61
N LYS A 117 5.21 12.57 -17.32
CA LYS A 117 5.95 13.45 -18.24
C LYS A 117 6.16 14.84 -17.64
N GLN A 118 5.14 15.40 -17.01
CA GLN A 118 5.21 16.69 -16.33
C GLN A 118 4.31 16.68 -15.10
N ARG A 119 4.82 17.22 -13.98
CA ARG A 119 4.12 17.34 -12.71
C ARG A 119 4.44 18.70 -12.10
N VAL A 120 3.43 19.46 -11.74
CA VAL A 120 3.56 20.74 -11.02
C VAL A 120 2.47 20.82 -9.97
N VAL A 121 2.83 21.22 -8.76
CA VAL A 121 1.92 21.74 -7.73
C VAL A 121 2.54 23.02 -7.22
N GLU A 122 1.85 24.12 -7.43
CA GLU A 122 2.34 25.45 -7.09
C GLU A 122 1.23 26.24 -6.37
N LEU A 123 1.49 26.69 -5.14
CA LEU A 123 0.67 27.66 -4.45
C LEU A 123 1.02 29.04 -5.00
N LEU A 124 0.06 29.70 -5.63
CA LEU A 124 0.24 31.02 -6.22
C LEU A 124 -0.05 32.14 -5.20
N GLU A 125 -1.06 31.94 -4.39
CA GLU A 125 -1.57 32.90 -3.39
C GLU A 125 -1.91 32.16 -2.09
N PRO A 126 -1.80 32.77 -0.89
CA PRO A 126 -1.33 34.14 -0.62
C PRO A 126 0.20 34.29 -0.64
N THR A 127 0.93 33.20 -0.57
CA THR A 127 2.41 33.16 -0.58
C THR A 127 2.87 32.13 -1.60
N HIS A 128 3.76 32.54 -2.48
CA HIS A 128 4.26 31.66 -3.52
C HIS A 128 5.08 30.49 -2.95
N PHE A 129 4.72 29.26 -3.34
CA PHE A 129 5.43 28.02 -2.97
C PHE A 129 5.33 27.01 -4.11
N VAL A 130 6.43 26.34 -4.40
CA VAL A 130 6.47 25.24 -5.40
C VAL A 130 6.79 23.94 -4.67
N ALA A 131 5.94 22.92 -4.82
CA ALA A 131 6.14 21.62 -4.24
C ALA A 131 7.38 20.94 -4.84
N LYS A 132 8.16 20.26 -4.01
CA LYS A 132 9.39 19.55 -4.43
C LYS A 132 9.09 18.38 -5.34
N LEU A 133 8.01 17.65 -5.07
CA LEU A 133 7.57 16.45 -5.80
C LEU A 133 8.70 15.40 -5.95
N GLN A 134 9.59 15.34 -4.99
CA GLN A 134 10.77 14.48 -5.01
C GLN A 134 11.08 13.97 -3.61
N GLU A 135 11.37 12.68 -3.51
CA GLU A 135 11.88 12.05 -2.31
C GLU A 135 13.41 12.12 -2.28
N PRO A 136 14.03 12.43 -1.13
CA PRO A 136 15.49 12.42 -1.01
C PRO A 136 16.03 11.00 -0.98
N ALA A 137 17.24 10.80 -1.49
CA ALA A 137 17.98 9.56 -1.28
C ALA A 137 18.32 9.38 0.20
N LEU A 138 18.34 8.13 0.66
CA LEU A 138 18.63 7.75 2.04
C LEU A 138 20.06 7.26 2.19
N SER A 139 20.80 7.82 3.11
CA SER A 139 22.22 7.46 3.32
C SER A 139 22.42 6.01 3.77
N ILE A 140 21.41 5.43 4.43
CA ILE A 140 21.45 4.05 4.92
C ILE A 140 21.08 3.01 3.86
N ASP A 141 20.51 3.44 2.72
CA ASP A 141 20.08 2.58 1.63
C ASP A 141 20.63 3.09 0.30
N PRO A 142 21.72 2.51 -0.21
CA PRO A 142 22.31 2.89 -1.49
C PRO A 142 21.34 2.73 -2.68
N THR A 143 20.36 1.82 -2.63
CA THR A 143 19.41 1.61 -3.72
C THR A 143 18.48 2.81 -3.90
N SER A 144 18.26 3.60 -2.86
CA SER A 144 17.47 4.84 -2.92
C SER A 144 18.10 5.92 -3.82
N GLN A 145 19.38 5.78 -4.19
CA GLN A 145 20.10 6.69 -5.09
C GLN A 145 19.84 6.40 -6.58
N GLN A 146 19.17 5.31 -6.92
CA GLN A 146 18.88 4.88 -8.30
C GLN A 146 17.74 5.74 -8.94
N THR A 147 17.80 7.05 -8.78
CA THR A 147 16.73 7.99 -9.15
C THR A 147 16.46 8.05 -10.65
N ALA A 148 17.42 7.66 -11.49
CA ALA A 148 17.24 7.62 -12.94
C ALA A 148 16.32 6.47 -13.39
N GLU A 149 16.22 5.40 -12.59
CA GLU A 149 15.40 4.22 -12.89
C GLU A 149 14.06 4.23 -12.15
N GLN A 150 13.96 5.01 -11.07
CA GLN A 150 12.74 5.14 -10.27
C GLN A 150 11.68 5.95 -11.01
N LEU A 151 10.42 5.51 -10.93
CA LEU A 151 9.31 6.37 -11.29
C LEU A 151 9.19 7.50 -10.24
N PRO A 152 9.08 8.75 -10.67
CA PRO A 152 8.87 9.84 -9.75
C PRO A 152 7.49 9.72 -9.06
N THR A 153 7.23 10.56 -8.05
CA THR A 153 5.96 10.56 -7.31
C THR A 153 4.79 10.93 -8.21
N TYR A 154 3.82 10.05 -8.41
CA TYR A 154 2.63 10.29 -9.23
C TYR A 154 1.51 9.29 -8.90
N ASN A 155 0.31 9.56 -9.42
CA ASN A 155 -0.77 8.60 -9.48
C ASN A 155 -0.98 8.14 -10.93
N ALA A 156 -0.79 6.85 -11.20
CA ALA A 156 -1.05 6.29 -12.51
C ALA A 156 -2.54 6.35 -12.85
N TYR A 157 -2.85 6.52 -14.14
CA TYR A 157 -4.22 6.67 -14.69
C TYR A 157 -4.92 7.96 -14.25
N SER A 158 -4.17 8.94 -13.77
CA SER A 158 -4.64 10.31 -13.67
C SER A 158 -4.80 10.90 -15.07
N LYS A 159 -5.94 11.54 -15.34
CA LYS A 159 -6.12 12.32 -16.58
C LYS A 159 -5.06 13.41 -16.66
N ASP A 160 -4.59 13.69 -17.88
CA ASP A 160 -3.79 14.87 -18.15
C ASP A 160 -4.60 16.15 -17.90
N GLY A 161 -3.97 17.14 -17.30
CA GLY A 161 -4.59 18.44 -17.04
C GLY A 161 -3.58 19.51 -16.66
N ASP A 162 -4.01 20.77 -16.83
CA ASP A 162 -3.29 21.98 -16.47
C ASP A 162 -4.34 22.97 -15.98
N VAL A 163 -4.49 23.07 -14.66
CA VAL A 163 -5.59 23.79 -14.02
C VAL A 163 -5.10 24.71 -12.90
N THR A 164 -5.73 25.86 -12.79
CA THR A 164 -5.49 26.83 -11.69
C THR A 164 -6.80 27.17 -11.04
N ALA A 165 -6.92 26.97 -9.73
CA ALA A 165 -8.17 27.18 -9.01
C ALA A 165 -7.95 27.42 -7.49
N PRO A 166 -8.97 27.90 -6.78
CA PRO A 166 -8.98 27.87 -5.33
C PRO A 166 -8.81 26.47 -4.78
N LEU A 167 -8.17 26.35 -3.60
CA LEU A 167 -7.94 25.09 -2.91
C LEU A 167 -8.99 24.84 -1.83
N VAL A 168 -9.52 23.60 -1.75
CA VAL A 168 -10.46 23.17 -0.70
C VAL A 168 -9.96 21.86 -0.08
N TYR A 169 -9.88 21.82 1.25
CA TYR A 169 -9.58 20.60 2.00
C TYR A 169 -10.84 19.74 2.19
N VAL A 170 -10.76 18.48 1.84
CA VAL A 170 -11.91 17.57 1.80
C VAL A 170 -11.71 16.30 2.64
N ASN A 171 -10.91 16.37 3.72
CA ASN A 171 -10.63 15.24 4.61
C ASN A 171 -10.12 14.01 3.82
N TYR A 172 -10.77 12.86 3.92
CA TYR A 172 -10.46 11.66 3.13
C TYR A 172 -11.03 11.70 1.70
N GLY A 173 -11.88 12.68 1.38
CA GLY A 173 -12.51 12.80 0.06
C GLY A 173 -13.48 11.67 -0.28
N VAL A 174 -14.11 11.09 0.73
CA VAL A 174 -15.20 10.13 0.59
C VAL A 174 -16.55 10.83 0.53
N ARG A 175 -17.62 10.13 0.16
CA ARG A 175 -18.96 10.72 -0.04
C ARG A 175 -19.46 11.50 1.19
N GLU A 176 -19.27 10.93 2.38
CA GLU A 176 -19.69 11.53 3.65
C GLU A 176 -18.99 12.86 3.95
N ASP A 177 -17.76 13.02 3.45
CA ASP A 177 -17.02 14.29 3.59
C ASP A 177 -17.66 15.39 2.74
N TYR A 178 -18.14 15.08 1.54
CA TYR A 178 -18.85 16.06 0.69
C TYR A 178 -20.20 16.41 1.23
N GLU A 179 -20.95 15.46 1.81
CA GLU A 179 -22.16 15.76 2.56
C GLU A 179 -21.90 16.70 3.75
N GLN A 180 -20.76 16.56 4.41
CA GLN A 180 -20.36 17.47 5.48
C GLN A 180 -20.00 18.86 4.94
N LEU A 181 -19.33 18.96 3.78
CA LEU A 181 -19.08 20.24 3.11
C LEU A 181 -20.38 20.95 2.74
N ASP A 182 -21.36 20.23 2.22
CA ASP A 182 -22.68 20.77 1.90
C ASP A 182 -23.38 21.35 3.14
N ARG A 183 -23.33 20.64 4.28
CA ARG A 183 -23.85 21.15 5.58
C ARG A 183 -23.14 22.40 6.06
N LEU A 184 -21.87 22.58 5.71
CA LEU A 184 -21.06 23.75 6.05
C LEU A 184 -21.17 24.89 5.01
N GLY A 185 -21.94 24.68 3.94
CA GLY A 185 -22.09 25.64 2.85
C GLY A 185 -20.83 25.83 2.00
N VAL A 186 -19.93 24.84 1.97
CA VAL A 186 -18.67 24.90 1.20
C VAL A 186 -18.82 24.08 -0.08
N SER A 187 -18.66 24.72 -1.23
CA SER A 187 -18.68 24.09 -2.55
C SER A 187 -17.27 23.84 -3.07
N VAL A 188 -17.06 22.69 -3.69
CA VAL A 188 -15.81 22.34 -4.40
C VAL A 188 -15.92 22.58 -5.91
N LYS A 189 -17.06 23.05 -6.41
CA LYS A 189 -17.29 23.25 -7.85
C LYS A 189 -16.27 24.26 -8.41
N GLY A 190 -15.51 23.81 -9.41
CA GLY A 190 -14.46 24.61 -10.02
C GLY A 190 -13.20 24.80 -9.18
N ALA A 191 -13.08 24.09 -8.04
CA ALA A 191 -11.90 24.11 -7.17
C ALA A 191 -10.95 22.93 -7.44
N ILE A 192 -9.72 23.04 -6.97
CA ILE A 192 -8.83 21.91 -6.73
C ILE A 192 -9.08 21.45 -5.31
N VAL A 193 -9.27 20.14 -5.11
CA VAL A 193 -9.41 19.58 -3.76
C VAL A 193 -8.07 18.99 -3.28
N ILE A 194 -7.83 19.08 -1.96
CA ILE A 194 -6.75 18.35 -1.31
C ILE A 194 -7.34 17.38 -0.30
N ALA A 195 -7.04 16.08 -0.49
CA ALA A 195 -7.50 14.98 0.34
C ALA A 195 -6.34 14.24 0.98
N ARG A 196 -6.55 13.68 2.19
CA ARG A 196 -5.57 12.78 2.79
C ARG A 196 -5.83 11.32 2.40
N TYR A 197 -4.78 10.51 2.36
CA TYR A 197 -4.89 9.07 2.21
C TYR A 197 -5.66 8.47 3.40
N GLY A 198 -6.28 7.31 3.21
CA GLY A 198 -7.13 6.66 4.19
C GLY A 198 -8.62 6.81 3.87
N GLY A 199 -9.47 6.19 4.67
CA GLY A 199 -10.93 6.22 4.55
C GLY A 199 -11.51 5.37 3.41
N ALA A 200 -10.82 5.24 2.28
CA ALA A 200 -11.23 4.43 1.14
C ALA A 200 -10.06 4.22 0.15
N TRP A 201 -10.31 3.43 -0.90
CA TRP A 201 -9.44 3.33 -2.06
C TRP A 201 -9.11 4.71 -2.64
N ARG A 202 -7.82 4.92 -2.99
CA ARG A 202 -7.36 6.25 -3.43
C ARG A 202 -8.07 6.79 -4.66
N GLY A 203 -8.52 5.93 -5.59
CA GLY A 203 -9.25 6.32 -6.78
C GLY A 203 -10.65 6.88 -6.52
N ILE A 204 -11.24 6.60 -5.35
CA ILE A 204 -12.53 7.18 -4.92
C ILE A 204 -12.41 8.68 -4.72
N LYS A 205 -11.27 9.17 -4.26
CA LYS A 205 -11.06 10.60 -3.96
C LYS A 205 -11.24 11.50 -5.19
N PRO A 206 -10.53 11.29 -6.32
CA PRO A 206 -10.76 12.07 -7.53
C PRO A 206 -12.12 11.81 -8.18
N LYS A 207 -12.67 10.58 -8.07
CA LYS A 207 -14.00 10.24 -8.61
C LYS A 207 -15.07 11.09 -7.94
N VAL A 208 -15.17 11.03 -6.61
CA VAL A 208 -16.18 11.78 -5.85
C VAL A 208 -15.93 13.30 -5.98
N ALA A 209 -14.67 13.75 -6.00
CA ALA A 209 -14.35 15.16 -6.26
C ALA A 209 -14.90 15.65 -7.61
N ALA A 210 -14.71 14.87 -8.67
CA ALA A 210 -15.21 15.19 -10.00
C ALA A 210 -16.76 15.18 -10.06
N GLU A 211 -17.42 14.23 -9.39
CA GLU A 211 -18.88 14.15 -9.25
C GLU A 211 -19.45 15.41 -8.61
N HIS A 212 -18.70 16.04 -7.67
CA HIS A 212 -19.06 17.33 -7.03
C HIS A 212 -18.53 18.56 -7.77
N GLY A 213 -17.98 18.38 -8.99
CA GLY A 213 -17.55 19.47 -9.88
C GLY A 213 -16.17 20.05 -9.60
N ALA A 214 -15.32 19.41 -8.81
CA ALA A 214 -13.91 19.76 -8.70
C ALA A 214 -13.18 19.56 -10.04
N ILE A 215 -12.13 20.33 -10.28
CA ILE A 215 -11.36 20.29 -11.54
C ILE A 215 -9.95 19.74 -11.37
N GLY A 216 -9.54 19.39 -10.17
CA GLY A 216 -8.26 18.75 -9.84
C GLY A 216 -8.28 18.17 -8.44
N CYS A 217 -7.43 17.19 -8.18
CA CYS A 217 -7.29 16.52 -6.89
C CYS A 217 -5.83 16.36 -6.50
N ILE A 218 -5.48 16.75 -5.29
CA ILE A 218 -4.17 16.52 -4.68
C ILE A 218 -4.40 15.55 -3.53
N ILE A 219 -3.52 14.53 -3.40
CA ILE A 219 -3.62 13.55 -2.33
C ILE A 219 -2.33 13.57 -1.51
N TYR A 220 -2.42 13.52 -0.18
CA TYR A 220 -1.25 13.47 0.70
C TYR A 220 -1.47 12.49 1.85
N SER A 221 -0.38 11.96 2.45
CA SER A 221 -0.45 11.21 3.70
C SER A 221 -0.31 12.18 4.85
N ASP A 222 -1.37 12.32 5.68
CA ASP A 222 -1.26 13.15 6.88
C ASP A 222 -0.44 12.40 7.94
N PRO A 223 0.48 13.08 8.67
CA PRO A 223 1.28 12.42 9.70
C PRO A 223 0.47 11.88 10.88
N LYS A 224 -0.82 12.20 11.00
CA LYS A 224 -1.76 11.57 11.93
C LYS A 224 -2.09 10.13 11.54
N ASP A 225 -2.17 9.85 10.23
CA ASP A 225 -2.57 8.55 9.71
C ASP A 225 -1.35 7.69 9.31
N ASP A 226 -0.25 8.35 8.86
CA ASP A 226 0.99 7.70 8.43
C ASP A 226 2.16 8.68 8.56
N GLY A 227 2.73 8.79 9.75
CA GLY A 227 3.85 9.67 10.03
C GLY A 227 4.20 9.76 11.53
N TYR A 228 4.83 10.84 11.92
CA TYR A 228 5.41 11.03 13.26
C TYR A 228 4.39 10.97 14.42
N PHE A 229 3.11 11.11 14.15
CA PHE A 229 2.08 11.04 15.18
C PHE A 229 1.80 9.59 15.60
N GLU A 230 1.90 8.64 14.67
CA GLU A 230 1.74 7.21 14.93
C GLU A 230 2.99 6.58 15.56
N GLY A 231 4.18 7.16 15.34
CA GLY A 231 5.42 6.65 15.89
C GLY A 231 6.66 7.12 15.15
N GLN A 232 7.74 6.35 15.25
CA GLN A 232 8.97 6.67 14.55
C GLN A 232 8.81 6.47 13.04
N TYR A 233 9.25 7.46 12.27
CA TYR A 233 9.25 7.39 10.81
C TYR A 233 10.57 6.82 10.28
N PHE A 234 10.51 6.35 9.04
CA PHE A 234 11.68 5.76 8.37
C PHE A 234 12.87 6.75 8.30
N PRO A 235 14.11 6.32 8.59
CA PRO A 235 14.57 4.94 8.76
C PRO A 235 14.50 4.36 10.19
N ASN A 236 14.07 5.12 11.18
CA ASN A 236 14.05 4.69 12.58
C ASN A 236 12.79 3.89 12.95
N GLY A 237 11.77 3.91 12.10
CA GLY A 237 10.50 3.20 12.26
C GLY A 237 9.76 3.06 10.93
N PRO A 238 8.56 2.47 10.95
CA PRO A 238 7.86 2.09 9.73
C PRO A 238 7.07 3.23 9.06
N PHE A 239 6.82 4.33 9.78
CA PHE A 239 5.94 5.40 9.29
C PHE A 239 6.63 6.32 8.28
N ARG A 240 5.83 7.09 7.57
CA ARG A 240 6.26 7.93 6.46
C ARG A 240 7.06 9.14 6.93
N PRO A 241 8.24 9.40 6.34
CA PRO A 241 9.00 10.63 6.60
C PRO A 241 8.37 11.83 5.88
N GLN A 242 8.83 13.04 6.24
CA GLN A 242 8.27 14.30 5.76
C GLN A 242 8.18 14.42 4.24
N ASP A 243 9.18 13.95 3.51
CA ASP A 243 9.25 14.03 2.05
C ASP A 243 8.76 12.75 1.36
N GLY A 244 8.32 11.73 2.14
CA GLY A 244 7.80 10.47 1.60
C GLY A 244 6.43 10.62 0.93
N VAL A 245 6.25 9.98 -0.21
CA VAL A 245 5.01 10.05 -1.00
C VAL A 245 4.49 8.66 -1.33
N GLN A 246 3.21 8.42 -1.10
CA GLN A 246 2.55 7.21 -1.55
C GLN A 246 2.19 7.33 -3.04
N ARG A 247 2.82 6.50 -3.87
CA ARG A 247 2.45 6.32 -5.28
C ARG A 247 1.24 5.39 -5.37
N GLY A 248 0.72 5.19 -6.58
CA GLY A 248 -0.29 4.19 -6.83
C GLY A 248 -1.26 4.58 -7.94
N SER A 249 -2.02 3.61 -8.42
CA SER A 249 -3.10 3.81 -9.38
C SER A 249 -4.29 4.53 -8.74
N VAL A 250 -4.88 5.47 -9.47
CA VAL A 250 -6.18 6.10 -9.16
C VAL A 250 -7.27 5.67 -10.14
N MET A 251 -7.00 4.63 -10.91
CA MET A 251 -7.94 4.06 -11.88
C MET A 251 -9.26 3.69 -11.19
N ASP A 252 -10.38 4.02 -11.79
CA ASP A 252 -11.69 3.52 -11.35
C ASP A 252 -11.83 2.02 -11.66
N THR A 253 -12.66 1.33 -10.92
CA THR A 253 -12.83 -0.12 -10.98
C THR A 253 -14.14 -0.53 -11.64
N ASP A 254 -14.65 0.25 -12.60
CA ASP A 254 -15.86 -0.07 -13.36
C ASP A 254 -15.78 -1.44 -14.06
N TYR A 255 -14.56 -1.84 -14.45
CA TYR A 255 -14.23 -3.17 -14.95
C TYR A 255 -12.77 -3.54 -14.58
N PRO A 256 -12.46 -4.84 -14.45
CA PRO A 256 -11.11 -5.29 -14.15
C PRO A 256 -10.18 -5.25 -15.38
N GLY A 257 -8.87 -5.24 -15.12
CA GLY A 257 -7.83 -5.38 -16.13
C GLY A 257 -7.42 -4.06 -16.79
N ASP A 258 -6.88 -4.19 -17.99
CA ASP A 258 -6.34 -3.04 -18.73
C ASP A 258 -7.44 -2.07 -19.18
N PRO A 259 -7.27 -0.76 -18.99
CA PRO A 259 -8.26 0.25 -19.37
C PRO A 259 -8.72 0.22 -20.83
N LEU A 260 -7.88 -0.25 -21.74
CA LEU A 260 -8.18 -0.25 -23.17
C LEU A 260 -8.74 -1.58 -23.69
N THR A 261 -8.74 -2.64 -22.85
CA THR A 261 -9.22 -3.97 -23.25
C THR A 261 -10.27 -4.52 -22.29
N PRO A 262 -11.41 -3.81 -22.06
CA PRO A 262 -12.44 -4.25 -21.12
C PRO A 262 -12.98 -5.63 -21.48
N GLY A 263 -12.98 -6.56 -20.52
CA GLY A 263 -13.55 -7.90 -20.66
C GLY A 263 -12.76 -8.90 -21.48
N VAL A 264 -11.55 -8.53 -21.95
CA VAL A 264 -10.66 -9.44 -22.69
C VAL A 264 -9.22 -9.27 -22.20
N GLY A 265 -8.38 -10.30 -22.37
CA GLY A 265 -6.95 -10.21 -22.06
C GLY A 265 -6.24 -9.22 -22.98
N ALA A 266 -5.33 -8.43 -22.42
CA ALA A 266 -4.53 -7.42 -23.15
C ALA A 266 -3.40 -8.08 -23.97
N THR A 267 -3.74 -9.06 -24.82
CA THR A 267 -2.79 -9.71 -25.73
C THR A 267 -2.25 -8.74 -26.78
N LYS A 268 -1.18 -9.12 -27.48
CA LYS A 268 -0.56 -8.29 -28.50
C LYS A 268 -1.57 -7.82 -29.56
N ASP A 269 -2.48 -8.71 -29.97
CA ASP A 269 -3.45 -8.48 -31.04
C ASP A 269 -4.85 -8.09 -30.53
N ALA A 270 -4.99 -7.83 -29.21
CA ALA A 270 -6.26 -7.42 -28.64
C ALA A 270 -6.74 -6.10 -29.25
N LYS A 271 -8.05 -6.05 -29.56
CA LYS A 271 -8.68 -4.78 -29.99
C LYS A 271 -8.77 -3.86 -28.77
N ARG A 272 -8.23 -2.65 -28.91
CA ARG A 272 -8.18 -1.63 -27.88
C ARG A 272 -9.16 -0.51 -28.13
N LEU A 273 -9.73 0.02 -27.05
CA LEU A 273 -10.47 1.28 -27.07
C LEU A 273 -9.54 2.45 -27.37
N ASP A 274 -10.09 3.55 -27.87
CA ASP A 274 -9.39 4.83 -27.81
C ASP A 274 -9.25 5.30 -26.36
N LEU A 275 -8.18 6.03 -26.04
CA LEU A 275 -7.90 6.51 -24.69
C LEU A 275 -9.07 7.32 -24.10
N ALA A 276 -9.78 8.09 -24.95
CA ALA A 276 -10.93 8.91 -24.55
C ALA A 276 -12.15 8.08 -24.17
N GLU A 277 -12.20 6.80 -24.56
CA GLU A 277 -13.29 5.87 -24.26
C GLU A 277 -13.05 5.04 -23.01
N ALA A 278 -11.82 5.09 -22.45
CA ALA A 278 -11.43 4.33 -21.25
C ALA A 278 -12.06 4.93 -19.98
N LYS A 279 -13.17 4.37 -19.55
CA LYS A 279 -13.98 4.86 -18.40
C LYS A 279 -13.28 4.77 -17.06
N THR A 280 -12.27 3.94 -16.95
CA THR A 280 -11.52 3.72 -15.69
C THR A 280 -10.43 4.76 -15.43
N ILE A 281 -10.09 5.59 -16.43
CA ILE A 281 -9.19 6.73 -16.27
C ILE A 281 -9.94 7.87 -15.57
N THR A 282 -9.30 8.57 -14.62
CA THR A 282 -9.95 9.69 -13.92
C THR A 282 -10.39 10.79 -14.88
N THR A 283 -11.41 11.55 -14.49
CA THR A 283 -11.94 12.66 -15.31
C THR A 283 -11.28 14.00 -15.01
N ILE A 284 -10.49 14.08 -13.92
CA ILE A 284 -9.72 15.25 -13.48
C ILE A 284 -8.27 14.88 -13.20
N PRO A 285 -7.29 15.81 -13.31
CA PRO A 285 -5.91 15.56 -12.94
C PRO A 285 -5.76 15.28 -11.46
N VAL A 286 -4.91 14.30 -11.12
CA VAL A 286 -4.64 13.84 -9.74
C VAL A 286 -3.14 13.73 -9.53
N LEU A 287 -2.64 14.25 -8.39
CA LEU A 287 -1.23 14.13 -8.04
C LEU A 287 -1.04 13.88 -6.54
N PRO A 288 -0.22 12.89 -6.13
CA PRO A 288 0.14 12.69 -4.75
C PRO A 288 1.33 13.58 -4.38
N ILE A 289 1.33 14.10 -3.15
CA ILE A 289 2.42 14.91 -2.59
C ILE A 289 2.79 14.43 -1.19
N SER A 290 3.97 14.80 -0.73
CA SER A 290 4.39 14.59 0.65
C SER A 290 3.62 15.49 1.62
N TYR A 291 3.60 15.14 2.91
CA TYR A 291 3.04 16.07 3.90
C TYR A 291 3.91 17.32 4.09
N GLY A 292 5.20 17.25 3.77
CA GLY A 292 6.06 18.42 3.71
C GLY A 292 5.64 19.42 2.62
N ASP A 293 5.26 18.93 1.45
CA ASP A 293 4.71 19.75 0.38
C ASP A 293 3.26 20.17 0.63
N ALA A 294 2.46 19.34 1.32
CA ALA A 294 1.08 19.65 1.66
C ALA A 294 0.96 20.73 2.75
N GLN A 295 1.92 20.83 3.67
CA GLN A 295 1.87 21.75 4.80
C GLN A 295 1.70 23.20 4.39
N PRO A 296 2.48 23.78 3.45
CA PRO A 296 2.26 25.18 3.01
C PRO A 296 0.90 25.40 2.34
N LEU A 297 0.41 24.41 1.58
CA LEU A 297 -0.89 24.50 0.92
C LEU A 297 -2.04 24.54 1.93
N LEU A 298 -2.02 23.61 2.90
CA LEU A 298 -3.04 23.50 3.94
C LEU A 298 -2.98 24.68 4.93
N ALA A 299 -1.78 25.16 5.28
CA ALA A 299 -1.60 26.33 6.14
C ALA A 299 -2.10 27.64 5.49
N ALA A 300 -2.16 27.70 4.17
CA ALA A 300 -2.70 28.84 3.42
C ALA A 300 -4.23 28.88 3.40
N LEU A 301 -4.89 27.77 3.78
CA LEU A 301 -6.34 27.71 3.83
C LEU A 301 -6.89 28.58 4.99
N ASN A 302 -8.03 29.21 4.74
CA ASN A 302 -8.82 29.90 5.74
C ASN A 302 -10.32 29.53 5.57
N GLY A 303 -11.25 30.36 6.01
CA GLY A 303 -12.68 30.02 6.04
C GLY A 303 -13.03 29.15 7.26
N PRO A 304 -14.02 28.24 7.16
CA PRO A 304 -14.44 27.44 8.30
C PRO A 304 -13.29 26.57 8.86
N VAL A 305 -13.22 26.50 10.19
CA VAL A 305 -12.31 25.54 10.86
C VAL A 305 -12.81 24.12 10.58
N ALA A 306 -11.90 23.24 10.23
CA ALA A 306 -12.22 21.85 9.95
C ALA A 306 -12.82 21.15 11.19
N PRO A 307 -13.84 20.30 11.04
CA PRO A 307 -14.38 19.47 12.11
C PRO A 307 -13.26 18.71 12.85
N GLU A 308 -13.49 18.40 14.12
CA GLU A 308 -12.46 17.75 14.95
C GLU A 308 -11.92 16.45 14.30
N GLY A 309 -12.81 15.61 13.76
CA GLY A 309 -12.44 14.36 13.09
C GLY A 309 -11.64 14.53 11.77
N TRP A 310 -11.65 15.77 11.22
CA TRP A 310 -10.90 16.08 9.99
C TRP A 310 -9.50 16.61 10.26
N ARG A 311 -9.19 16.96 11.50
CA ARG A 311 -7.90 17.53 11.86
C ARG A 311 -6.82 16.45 11.82
N GLY A 312 -5.77 16.74 11.08
CA GLY A 312 -4.56 15.93 11.04
C GLY A 312 -3.58 16.31 12.16
N ALA A 313 -2.30 15.96 11.96
CA ALA A 313 -1.23 16.23 12.92
C ALA A 313 -0.20 17.27 12.45
N LEU A 314 -0.46 17.99 11.37
CA LEU A 314 0.40 19.11 10.98
C LEU A 314 0.24 20.30 11.95
N PRO A 315 1.29 21.12 12.18
CA PRO A 315 1.36 22.08 13.28
C PRO A 315 0.63 23.40 12.99
N PHE A 316 -0.65 23.35 12.60
CA PHE A 316 -1.51 24.52 12.38
C PHE A 316 -2.99 24.18 12.60
N THR A 317 -3.84 25.20 12.64
CA THR A 317 -5.30 25.00 12.66
C THR A 317 -5.77 24.64 11.25
N TYR A 318 -6.36 23.45 11.09
CA TYR A 318 -6.93 23.02 9.81
C TYR A 318 -8.18 23.85 9.47
N HIS A 319 -8.16 24.45 8.29
CA HIS A 319 -9.29 25.16 7.69
C HIS A 319 -9.73 24.43 6.42
N ILE A 320 -10.99 24.57 6.06
CA ILE A 320 -11.56 23.89 4.88
C ILE A 320 -11.25 24.68 3.59
N GLY A 321 -11.21 26.01 3.66
CA GLY A 321 -11.22 26.87 2.47
C GLY A 321 -12.66 27.06 1.91
N PRO A 322 -12.84 27.47 0.63
CA PRO A 322 -11.78 28.13 -0.12
C PRO A 322 -11.48 29.50 0.49
N GLY A 323 -10.29 29.88 0.70
CA GLY A 323 -9.92 31.22 1.08
C GLY A 323 -9.23 31.94 -0.09
N HIS A 324 -8.06 32.53 0.21
CA HIS A 324 -7.20 33.12 -0.80
C HIS A 324 -6.24 32.10 -1.43
N ALA A 325 -6.20 30.85 -0.92
CA ALA A 325 -5.30 29.82 -1.43
C ALA A 325 -5.69 29.46 -2.87
N LYS A 326 -4.78 29.74 -3.80
CA LYS A 326 -4.93 29.45 -5.23
C LYS A 326 -3.78 28.58 -5.69
N VAL A 327 -4.08 27.44 -6.29
CA VAL A 327 -3.12 26.42 -6.67
C VAL A 327 -3.12 26.21 -8.19
N HIS A 328 -1.93 26.05 -8.76
CA HIS A 328 -1.70 25.56 -10.10
C HIS A 328 -1.28 24.09 -10.05
N LEU A 329 -2.01 23.22 -10.72
CA LEU A 329 -1.79 21.79 -10.80
C LEU A 329 -1.60 21.38 -12.26
N VAL A 330 -0.44 20.79 -12.58
CA VAL A 330 -0.17 20.20 -13.91
C VAL A 330 0.13 18.72 -13.75
N VAL A 331 -0.55 17.90 -14.52
CA VAL A 331 -0.27 16.47 -14.70
C VAL A 331 -0.27 16.18 -16.18
N LYS A 332 0.84 15.64 -16.70
CA LYS A 332 0.94 15.12 -18.07
C LYS A 332 1.69 13.81 -18.04
N SER A 333 1.18 12.82 -18.77
CA SER A 333 1.72 11.47 -18.83
C SER A 333 2.12 11.07 -20.24
N ASN A 334 3.06 10.13 -20.35
CA ASN A 334 3.27 9.33 -21.54
C ASN A 334 2.29 8.15 -21.44
N TRP A 335 1.41 8.05 -22.41
CA TRP A 335 0.35 7.02 -22.46
C TRP A 335 0.80 5.86 -23.35
N ASP A 336 1.78 5.08 -22.84
CA ASP A 336 2.41 4.00 -23.61
C ASP A 336 1.76 2.65 -23.30
N ILE A 337 1.75 1.77 -24.30
CA ILE A 337 1.51 0.35 -24.11
C ILE A 337 2.83 -0.32 -23.69
N LYS A 338 2.82 -1.02 -22.55
CA LYS A 338 3.99 -1.69 -21.99
C LYS A 338 3.74 -3.20 -21.86
N PRO A 339 4.76 -4.04 -22.05
CA PRO A 339 4.64 -5.47 -21.74
C PRO A 339 4.57 -5.68 -20.22
N ILE A 340 3.77 -6.65 -19.80
CA ILE A 340 3.82 -7.26 -18.46
C ILE A 340 4.11 -8.75 -18.61
N TYR A 341 4.69 -9.35 -17.57
CA TYR A 341 5.23 -10.71 -17.61
C TYR A 341 4.65 -11.51 -16.45
N ASP A 342 3.61 -12.31 -16.71
CA ASP A 342 3.02 -13.19 -15.72
C ASP A 342 3.76 -14.52 -15.67
N VAL A 343 4.44 -14.81 -14.57
CA VAL A 343 5.14 -16.07 -14.37
C VAL A 343 4.16 -17.10 -13.83
N ILE A 344 3.74 -18.02 -14.67
CA ILE A 344 2.79 -19.09 -14.33
C ILE A 344 3.57 -20.38 -14.07
N ALA A 345 3.39 -20.95 -12.88
CA ALA A 345 4.04 -22.19 -12.46
C ALA A 345 2.99 -23.16 -11.92
N LYS A 346 3.06 -24.44 -12.32
CA LYS A 346 2.03 -25.45 -12.02
C LYS A 346 2.66 -26.73 -11.48
N ILE A 347 1.97 -27.33 -10.50
CA ILE A 347 2.15 -28.73 -10.08
C ILE A 347 0.83 -29.43 -10.34
N PRO A 348 0.77 -30.47 -11.19
CA PRO A 348 -0.46 -31.22 -11.39
C PRO A 348 -0.83 -32.03 -10.13
N GLY A 349 -2.09 -31.99 -9.73
CA GLY A 349 -2.62 -32.87 -8.70
C GLY A 349 -2.73 -34.31 -9.19
N SER A 350 -2.68 -35.29 -8.26
CA SER A 350 -2.80 -36.73 -8.59
C SER A 350 -4.24 -37.17 -8.83
N ASP A 351 -5.16 -36.79 -7.95
CA ASP A 351 -6.52 -37.34 -7.91
C ASP A 351 -7.56 -36.46 -8.60
N THR A 352 -7.45 -35.15 -8.44
CA THR A 352 -8.38 -34.14 -8.99
C THR A 352 -7.63 -32.99 -9.67
N PRO A 353 -6.89 -33.27 -10.78
CA PRO A 353 -6.02 -32.26 -11.41
C PRO A 353 -6.77 -31.05 -12.01
N GLU A 354 -8.09 -31.16 -12.16
CA GLU A 354 -8.98 -30.07 -12.59
C GLU A 354 -9.36 -29.09 -11.46
N GLN A 355 -9.09 -29.44 -10.20
CA GLN A 355 -9.31 -28.58 -9.04
C GLN A 355 -8.03 -27.83 -8.71
N TRP A 356 -8.05 -26.51 -8.83
CA TRP A 356 -6.86 -25.68 -8.66
C TRP A 356 -6.85 -24.99 -7.32
N VAL A 357 -5.70 -24.99 -6.67
CA VAL A 357 -5.35 -24.07 -5.59
C VAL A 357 -4.43 -23.03 -6.20
N ILE A 358 -4.88 -21.77 -6.21
CA ILE A 358 -4.14 -20.67 -6.81
C ILE A 358 -3.48 -19.85 -5.69
N ARG A 359 -2.15 -19.65 -5.83
CA ARG A 359 -1.36 -18.75 -5.00
C ARG A 359 -0.66 -17.76 -5.91
N GLY A 360 -0.52 -16.51 -5.48
CA GLY A 360 0.13 -15.52 -6.31
C GLY A 360 0.42 -14.23 -5.57
N ASN A 361 1.29 -13.45 -6.17
CA ASN A 361 1.62 -12.10 -5.77
C ASN A 361 2.07 -11.34 -7.02
N HIS A 362 1.88 -10.01 -7.07
CA HIS A 362 2.49 -9.21 -8.11
C HIS A 362 3.99 -9.04 -7.86
N HIS A 363 4.76 -8.69 -8.89
CA HIS A 363 6.21 -8.53 -8.79
C HIS A 363 6.73 -7.22 -9.37
N ASP A 364 5.85 -6.42 -9.99
CA ASP A 364 6.16 -5.06 -10.43
C ASP A 364 6.10 -4.07 -9.26
N ALA A 365 6.95 -3.07 -9.24
CA ALA A 365 6.99 -2.04 -8.21
C ALA A 365 7.09 -0.64 -8.78
N TRP A 366 6.67 0.39 -8.03
CA TRP A 366 6.83 1.79 -8.42
C TRP A 366 8.29 2.25 -8.37
N VAL A 367 9.03 1.68 -7.44
CA VAL A 367 10.46 1.90 -7.17
C VAL A 367 11.13 0.55 -6.88
N ASN A 368 11.93 0.42 -5.84
CA ASN A 368 12.59 -0.85 -5.49
C ASN A 368 11.67 -1.89 -4.85
N GLY A 369 10.55 -1.51 -4.26
CA GLY A 369 9.46 -2.39 -3.87
C GLY A 369 9.78 -3.49 -2.84
N ALA A 370 10.74 -3.28 -1.93
CA ALA A 370 11.16 -4.33 -1.00
C ALA A 370 10.01 -4.85 -0.11
N GLU A 371 9.14 -3.95 0.36
CA GLU A 371 7.94 -4.31 1.13
C GLU A 371 6.80 -4.66 0.17
N ASP A 372 6.42 -3.76 -0.71
CA ASP A 372 5.33 -3.90 -1.68
C ASP A 372 5.92 -3.84 -3.11
N PRO A 373 5.98 -4.99 -3.84
CA PRO A 373 5.36 -6.30 -3.58
C PRO A 373 6.33 -7.41 -3.13
N VAL A 374 7.64 -7.14 -3.05
CA VAL A 374 8.67 -8.18 -2.99
C VAL A 374 8.59 -9.03 -1.72
N SER A 375 8.11 -8.48 -0.59
CA SER A 375 7.90 -9.28 0.63
C SER A 375 6.95 -10.45 0.39
N GLY A 376 5.81 -10.20 -0.28
CA GLY A 376 4.84 -11.22 -0.66
C GLY A 376 5.38 -12.18 -1.72
N MET A 377 6.06 -11.66 -2.74
CA MET A 377 6.63 -12.50 -3.80
C MET A 377 7.73 -13.44 -3.27
N SER A 378 8.54 -12.96 -2.31
CA SER A 378 9.54 -13.79 -1.63
C SER A 378 8.89 -14.95 -0.86
N ALA A 379 7.76 -14.71 -0.22
CA ALA A 379 6.99 -15.75 0.46
C ALA A 379 6.43 -16.80 -0.52
N VAL A 380 5.90 -16.36 -1.67
CA VAL A 380 5.40 -17.27 -2.73
C VAL A 380 6.52 -18.15 -3.29
N LEU A 381 7.71 -17.58 -3.54
CA LEU A 381 8.85 -18.34 -4.04
C LEU A 381 9.39 -19.34 -3.01
N GLU A 382 9.39 -18.96 -1.73
CA GLU A 382 9.82 -19.86 -0.65
C GLU A 382 8.81 -20.98 -0.41
N GLU A 383 7.50 -20.69 -0.50
CA GLU A 383 6.44 -21.70 -0.52
C GLU A 383 6.65 -22.68 -1.69
N ALA A 384 6.91 -22.17 -2.89
CA ALA A 384 7.17 -23.00 -4.05
C ALA A 384 8.43 -23.87 -3.88
N ARG A 385 9.49 -23.33 -3.30
CA ARG A 385 10.70 -24.10 -3.00
C ARG A 385 10.39 -25.26 -2.03
N ALA A 386 9.65 -24.97 -0.96
CA ALA A 386 9.26 -25.98 0.02
C ALA A 386 8.37 -27.07 -0.59
N LEU A 387 7.39 -26.70 -1.43
CA LEU A 387 6.57 -27.67 -2.17
C LEU A 387 7.40 -28.52 -3.13
N GLY A 388 8.37 -27.91 -3.81
CA GLY A 388 9.31 -28.64 -4.68
C GLY A 388 10.15 -29.69 -3.92
N GLU A 389 10.56 -29.39 -2.69
CA GLU A 389 11.25 -30.37 -1.82
C GLU A 389 10.31 -31.48 -1.34
N LEU A 390 9.05 -31.19 -1.07
CA LEU A 390 8.06 -32.23 -0.72
C LEU A 390 7.75 -33.15 -1.90
N MET A 391 7.62 -32.60 -3.11
CA MET A 391 7.42 -33.43 -4.32
C MET A 391 8.52 -34.46 -4.54
N LYS A 392 9.76 -34.16 -4.16
CA LYS A 392 10.88 -35.13 -4.25
C LYS A 392 10.76 -36.28 -3.25
N GLN A 393 9.91 -36.13 -2.24
CA GLN A 393 9.70 -37.13 -1.18
C GLN A 393 8.48 -38.02 -1.44
N GLY A 394 7.74 -37.81 -2.51
CA GLY A 394 6.54 -38.52 -2.90
C GLY A 394 5.31 -37.82 -2.40
#